data_e31ad1d9f94b2374299e09aaf88d6db4
#
_entry.id   e31ad1d9f94b2374299e09aaf88d6db4
#
_cell.length_a   1.000
_cell.length_b   1.000
_cell.length_c   1.000
_cell.angle_alpha   90.00
_cell.angle_beta   90.00
_cell.angle_gamma   90.00
#
_symmetry.space_group_name_H-M   'P 1'
#
loop_
_entity.id
_entity.type
_entity.pdbx_description
1 polymer ?
#
loop_
_entity_poly.entity_id
_entity_poly.type
_entity_poly.pdbx_seq_one_letter_code
_entity_poly.pdbx_strand_id
1 'polypeptide(L)'
;MIFSQQDPGHWLTFSKRADNVNLPIQELTRKYNKEKLLFENYVTNFQQMEIALRSQQSLGFGGAGFINDNNIYQIVDAWFVNKMRTEAQYGPIGSWDVSRVTDMYQLFEPSTFYTIGKNVVDGFNEDISAWDVSNVSEMSEMFSNQTIFNQPLDSWDVSNVRNMTYMFSGATAFDQPLNSWDVSN
;
A
#
# COMPACT_ATOMS: atom_id res chain seq x y z
N MET A 1 -16.91 7.01 -6.81
CA MET A 1 -18.14 6.19 -6.89
C MET A 1 -18.47 5.80 -5.46
N ILE A 2 -19.49 6.42 -4.89
CA ILE A 2 -20.01 6.05 -3.59
C ILE A 2 -20.41 4.59 -3.73
N PHE A 3 -19.80 3.69 -2.97
CA PHE A 3 -20.38 2.37 -2.75
C PHE A 3 -21.68 2.60 -2.02
N SER A 4 -22.72 3.01 -2.80
CA SER A 4 -24.05 3.04 -2.30
C SER A 4 -24.43 1.60 -2.02
N GLN A 5 -24.70 1.37 -0.76
CA GLN A 5 -25.57 0.33 -0.31
C GLN A 5 -25.47 -0.99 -1.06
N GLN A 6 -24.80 -1.96 -0.38
CA GLN A 6 -25.16 -3.35 -0.49
C GLN A 6 -25.29 -3.82 -1.94
N ASP A 7 -24.21 -4.28 -2.49
CA ASP A 7 -24.35 -5.17 -3.61
C ASP A 7 -24.85 -6.54 -3.09
N PRO A 8 -26.16 -6.83 -3.18
CA PRO A 8 -26.68 -8.14 -2.80
C PRO A 8 -26.05 -9.27 -3.62
N GLY A 9 -25.45 -8.93 -4.77
CA GLY A 9 -24.73 -9.84 -5.63
C GLY A 9 -23.47 -10.42 -4.99
N HIS A 10 -22.80 -9.68 -4.10
CA HIS A 10 -21.60 -10.17 -3.44
C HIS A 10 -21.88 -11.41 -2.57
N TRP A 11 -22.98 -11.43 -1.88
CA TRP A 11 -23.39 -12.56 -1.02
C TRP A 11 -23.96 -13.74 -1.80
N LEU A 12 -24.58 -13.47 -2.94
CA LEU A 12 -25.00 -14.51 -3.87
C LEU A 12 -23.81 -15.22 -4.53
N THR A 13 -22.70 -14.50 -4.74
CA THR A 13 -21.46 -15.10 -5.25
C THR A 13 -20.73 -15.94 -4.21
N PHE A 14 -20.83 -15.61 -2.91
CA PHE A 14 -20.24 -16.41 -1.84
C PHE A 14 -20.79 -17.85 -1.83
N SER A 15 -22.10 -18.03 -1.94
CA SER A 15 -22.74 -19.36 -1.92
C SER A 15 -22.44 -20.19 -3.18
N LYS A 16 -21.98 -19.54 -4.26
CA LYS A 16 -21.69 -20.19 -5.55
C LYS A 16 -20.22 -20.55 -5.76
N ARG A 17 -19.33 -20.20 -4.82
CA ARG A 17 -17.93 -20.61 -4.91
C ARG A 17 -17.80 -22.12 -4.84
N ALA A 18 -16.97 -22.69 -5.70
CA ALA A 18 -16.81 -24.14 -5.82
C ALA A 18 -16.40 -24.82 -4.51
N ASP A 19 -15.64 -24.13 -3.67
CA ASP A 19 -15.19 -24.59 -2.35
C ASP A 19 -16.31 -24.66 -1.31
N ASN A 20 -17.47 -24.05 -1.58
CA ASN A 20 -18.64 -24.06 -0.68
C ASN A 20 -19.74 -25.05 -1.09
N VAL A 21 -19.68 -25.64 -2.30
CA VAL A 21 -20.77 -26.42 -2.89
C VAL A 21 -21.20 -27.63 -2.04
N ASN A 22 -20.30 -28.21 -1.27
CA ASN A 22 -20.55 -29.44 -0.50
C ASN A 22 -20.47 -29.23 1.03
N LEU A 23 -20.49 -27.98 1.50
CA LEU A 23 -20.42 -27.73 2.95
C LEU A 23 -21.79 -27.81 3.62
N PRO A 24 -21.89 -28.37 4.84
CA PRO A 24 -23.09 -28.28 5.67
C PRO A 24 -23.51 -26.81 5.89
N ILE A 25 -24.83 -26.56 6.00
CA ILE A 25 -25.37 -25.18 6.15
C ILE A 25 -24.73 -24.45 7.34
N GLN A 26 -24.45 -25.14 8.44
CA GLN A 26 -23.80 -24.53 9.60
C GLN A 26 -22.38 -24.03 9.29
N GLU A 27 -21.64 -24.74 8.49
CA GLU A 27 -20.29 -24.37 8.11
C GLU A 27 -20.28 -23.23 7.05
N LEU A 28 -21.24 -23.25 6.13
CA LEU A 28 -21.50 -22.14 5.23
C LEU A 28 -21.85 -20.87 6.00
N THR A 29 -22.72 -20.96 7.00
CA THR A 29 -23.12 -19.84 7.86
C THR A 29 -21.89 -19.28 8.62
N ARG A 30 -21.03 -20.15 9.14
CA ARG A 30 -19.82 -19.75 9.87
C ARG A 30 -18.83 -19.04 8.95
N LYS A 31 -18.61 -19.57 7.74
CA LYS A 31 -17.75 -18.91 6.72
C LYS A 31 -18.33 -17.55 6.31
N TYR A 32 -19.62 -17.48 6.05
CA TYR A 32 -20.31 -16.25 5.72
C TYR A 32 -20.16 -15.18 6.81
N ASN A 33 -20.41 -15.53 8.06
CA ASN A 33 -20.30 -14.59 9.19
C ASN A 33 -18.85 -14.11 9.37
N LYS A 34 -17.86 -14.99 9.15
CA LYS A 34 -16.46 -14.61 9.20
C LYS A 34 -16.09 -13.61 8.09
N GLU A 35 -16.49 -13.87 6.84
CA GLU A 35 -16.24 -12.95 5.71
C GLU A 35 -16.99 -11.64 5.91
N LYS A 36 -18.22 -11.67 6.42
CA LYS A 36 -19.01 -10.48 6.75
C LYS A 36 -18.30 -9.61 7.80
N LEU A 37 -17.83 -10.20 8.88
CA LEU A 37 -17.10 -9.49 9.93
C LEU A 37 -15.80 -8.86 9.40
N LEU A 38 -15.08 -9.57 8.55
CA LEU A 38 -13.88 -9.05 7.90
C LEU A 38 -14.21 -7.85 7.00
N PHE A 39 -15.29 -7.93 6.24
CA PHE A 39 -15.76 -6.83 5.41
C PHE A 39 -16.22 -5.62 6.22
N GLU A 40 -16.97 -5.84 7.32
CA GLU A 40 -17.40 -4.77 8.22
C GLU A 40 -16.21 -4.06 8.88
N ASN A 41 -15.20 -4.81 9.32
CA ASN A 41 -13.95 -4.25 9.85
C ASN A 41 -13.20 -3.45 8.78
N TYR A 42 -13.12 -3.94 7.55
CA TYR A 42 -12.52 -3.22 6.43
C TYR A 42 -13.22 -1.89 6.17
N VAL A 43 -14.56 -1.89 6.10
CA VAL A 43 -15.36 -0.67 5.90
C VAL A 43 -15.14 0.32 7.05
N THR A 44 -15.09 -0.16 8.27
CA THR A 44 -14.88 0.68 9.46
C THR A 44 -13.49 1.32 9.44
N ASN A 45 -12.45 0.53 9.14
CA ASN A 45 -11.08 1.05 9.04
C ASN A 45 -10.94 2.05 7.88
N PHE A 46 -11.59 1.77 6.75
CA PHE A 46 -11.62 2.71 5.62
C PHE A 46 -12.31 4.03 5.98
N GLN A 47 -13.44 3.97 6.70
CA GLN A 47 -14.14 5.17 7.18
C GLN A 47 -13.30 5.97 8.18
N GLN A 48 -12.60 5.31 9.11
CA GLN A 48 -11.69 5.96 10.05
C GLN A 48 -10.54 6.66 9.32
N MET A 49 -9.97 6.01 8.31
CA MET A 49 -8.93 6.60 7.48
C MET A 49 -9.44 7.80 6.67
N GLU A 50 -10.68 7.73 6.12
CA GLU A 50 -11.32 8.88 5.46
C GLU A 50 -11.51 10.06 6.41
N ILE A 51 -11.92 9.80 7.65
CA ILE A 51 -12.09 10.84 8.68
C ILE A 51 -10.73 11.46 9.01
N ALA A 52 -9.68 10.65 9.16
CA ALA A 52 -8.33 11.14 9.42
C ALA A 52 -7.81 12.01 8.28
N LEU A 53 -7.99 11.58 7.03
CA LEU A 53 -7.63 12.37 5.84
C LEU A 53 -8.42 13.68 5.74
N ARG A 54 -9.72 13.66 6.06
CA ARG A 54 -10.56 14.89 6.08
C ARG A 54 -10.16 15.83 7.20
N SER A 55 -9.78 15.32 8.37
CA SER A 55 -9.33 16.15 9.49
C SER A 55 -7.99 16.84 9.17
N GLN A 56 -7.09 16.17 8.45
CA GLN A 56 -5.86 16.79 7.95
C GLN A 56 -6.13 17.88 6.90
N GLN A 57 -7.13 17.70 6.02
CA GLN A 57 -7.55 18.75 5.09
C GLN A 57 -8.13 19.98 5.81
N SER A 58 -8.83 19.80 6.94
CA SER A 58 -9.38 20.91 7.74
C SER A 58 -8.32 21.71 8.50
N LEU A 59 -7.10 21.16 8.64
CA LEU A 59 -5.95 21.84 9.25
C LEU A 59 -5.16 22.73 8.27
N GLY A 60 -5.75 23.07 7.11
CA GLY A 60 -5.16 24.00 6.16
C GLY A 60 -4.24 23.41 5.11
N PHE A 61 -4.23 22.09 4.98
CA PHE A 61 -3.58 21.41 3.86
C PHE A 61 -4.48 21.44 2.61
N GLY A 62 -4.82 22.64 2.17
CA GLY A 62 -5.50 22.88 0.90
C GLY A 62 -4.51 22.77 -0.25
N GLY A 63 -4.62 21.72 -1.03
CA GLY A 63 -3.71 21.35 -2.11
C GLY A 63 -2.76 20.26 -1.64
N ALA A 64 -2.38 19.33 -2.51
CA ALA A 64 -1.53 18.18 -2.23
C ALA A 64 -0.51 18.49 -1.12
N GLY A 65 -0.82 18.10 0.12
CA GLY A 65 0.00 18.42 1.28
C GLY A 65 1.37 17.81 1.09
N PHE A 66 2.42 18.50 1.54
CA PHE A 66 3.78 17.98 1.45
C PHE A 66 3.86 16.58 2.05
N ILE A 67 4.39 15.63 1.30
CA ILE A 67 4.67 14.29 1.79
C ILE A 67 5.93 14.36 2.67
N ASN A 68 5.86 13.78 3.86
CA ASN A 68 6.94 13.72 4.83
C ASN A 68 6.76 12.51 5.77
N ASP A 69 7.65 12.31 6.72
CA ASP A 69 7.63 11.16 7.64
C ASP A 69 6.31 11.02 8.43
N ASN A 70 5.56 12.12 8.65
CA ASN A 70 4.32 12.05 9.42
C ASN A 70 3.13 11.48 8.61
N ASN A 71 3.22 11.44 7.29
CA ASN A 71 2.07 11.08 6.45
C ASN A 71 2.36 10.11 5.31
N ILE A 72 3.62 9.85 4.94
CA ILE A 72 3.96 8.98 3.80
C ILE A 72 3.32 7.60 3.92
N TYR A 73 3.39 6.99 5.09
CA TYR A 73 2.82 5.66 5.34
C TYR A 73 1.31 5.63 5.12
N GLN A 74 0.58 6.62 5.68
CA GLN A 74 -0.87 6.71 5.50
C GLN A 74 -1.26 6.95 4.05
N ILE A 75 -0.46 7.72 3.30
CA ILE A 75 -0.73 8.01 1.88
C ILE A 75 -0.46 6.77 1.03
N VAL A 76 0.63 6.04 1.27
CA VAL A 76 0.93 4.76 0.61
C VAL A 76 -0.15 3.73 0.92
N ASP A 77 -0.56 3.63 2.18
CA ASP A 77 -1.65 2.76 2.61
C ASP A 77 -2.96 3.09 1.88
N ALA A 78 -3.32 4.37 1.83
CA ALA A 78 -4.49 4.84 1.09
C ALA A 78 -4.38 4.52 -0.40
N TRP A 79 -3.18 4.58 -0.97
CA TRP A 79 -2.93 4.23 -2.37
C TRP A 79 -3.18 2.73 -2.61
N PHE A 80 -2.71 1.84 -1.76
CA PHE A 80 -3.01 0.41 -1.86
C PHE A 80 -4.50 0.11 -1.71
N VAL A 81 -5.21 0.84 -0.87
CA VAL A 81 -6.65 0.67 -0.65
C VAL A 81 -7.47 1.18 -1.84
N ASN A 82 -7.15 2.36 -2.35
CA ASN A 82 -7.87 2.99 -3.47
C ASN A 82 -6.94 3.89 -4.28
N LYS A 83 -6.16 3.27 -5.18
CA LYS A 83 -5.22 3.94 -6.07
C LYS A 83 -5.84 5.16 -6.75
N MET A 84 -6.98 4.97 -7.42
CA MET A 84 -7.63 6.03 -8.20
C MET A 84 -7.95 7.27 -7.35
N ARG A 85 -8.43 7.07 -6.13
CA ARG A 85 -8.78 8.18 -5.23
C ARG A 85 -7.54 8.90 -4.72
N THR A 86 -6.52 8.14 -4.32
CA THR A 86 -5.27 8.70 -3.80
C THR A 86 -4.53 9.46 -4.90
N GLU A 87 -4.50 8.92 -6.11
CA GLU A 87 -3.90 9.60 -7.27
C GLU A 87 -4.70 10.83 -7.71
N ALA A 88 -6.02 10.87 -7.51
CA ALA A 88 -6.81 12.09 -7.73
C ALA A 88 -6.45 13.22 -6.75
N GLN A 89 -5.90 12.88 -5.58
CA GLN A 89 -5.53 13.85 -4.55
C GLN A 89 -4.04 14.24 -4.62
N TYR A 90 -3.15 13.28 -4.83
CA TYR A 90 -1.69 13.45 -4.74
C TYR A 90 -0.97 13.34 -6.08
N GLY A 91 -1.68 13.02 -7.16
CA GLY A 91 -1.10 12.63 -8.44
C GLY A 91 -0.66 11.16 -8.48
N PRO A 92 -0.21 10.67 -9.65
CA PRO A 92 0.37 9.34 -9.77
C PRO A 92 1.53 9.15 -8.79
N ILE A 93 1.65 7.96 -8.19
CA ILE A 93 2.64 7.70 -7.13
C ILE A 93 4.08 8.02 -7.56
N GLY A 94 4.43 7.77 -8.81
CA GLY A 94 5.76 8.10 -9.35
C GLY A 94 6.06 9.60 -9.43
N SER A 95 5.04 10.47 -9.31
CA SER A 95 5.20 11.93 -9.34
C SER A 95 5.19 12.58 -7.95
N TRP A 96 5.14 11.80 -6.89
CA TRP A 96 5.09 12.35 -5.53
C TRP A 96 6.40 13.04 -5.16
N ASP A 97 6.31 14.22 -4.56
CA ASP A 97 7.45 14.90 -3.95
C ASP A 97 7.72 14.29 -2.56
N VAL A 98 8.67 13.36 -2.52
CA VAL A 98 9.12 12.68 -1.30
C VAL A 98 10.41 13.28 -0.72
N SER A 99 10.86 14.42 -1.23
CA SER A 99 12.13 15.06 -0.83
C SER A 99 12.22 15.42 0.67
N ARG A 100 11.10 15.36 1.39
CA ARG A 100 11.03 15.63 2.84
C ARG A 100 10.89 14.37 3.69
N VAL A 101 10.99 13.21 3.06
CA VAL A 101 10.93 11.91 3.75
C VAL A 101 12.36 11.49 4.11
N THR A 102 12.54 11.06 5.34
CA THR A 102 13.82 10.57 5.86
C THR A 102 13.80 9.11 6.26
N ASP A 103 12.60 8.54 6.43
CA ASP A 103 12.36 7.16 6.85
C ASP A 103 11.35 6.47 5.91
N MET A 104 11.81 5.42 5.25
CA MET A 104 11.03 4.56 4.36
C MET A 104 11.04 3.08 4.81
N TYR A 105 11.24 2.83 6.11
CA TYR A 105 11.22 1.49 6.69
C TYR A 105 9.93 0.76 6.33
N GLN A 106 10.02 -0.43 5.69
CA GLN A 106 8.87 -1.24 5.31
C GLN A 106 7.77 -0.51 4.50
N LEU A 107 8.10 0.57 3.79
CA LEU A 107 7.11 1.46 3.18
C LEU A 107 6.13 0.73 2.24
N PHE A 108 6.58 -0.28 1.52
CA PHE A 108 5.76 -1.09 0.62
C PHE A 108 5.49 -2.50 1.15
N GLU A 109 5.97 -2.83 2.36
CA GLU A 109 5.64 -4.13 2.93
C GLU A 109 4.13 -4.21 3.15
N PRO A 110 3.46 -5.30 2.68
CA PRO A 110 2.03 -5.46 2.91
C PRO A 110 1.76 -5.56 4.41
N SER A 111 1.34 -4.46 5.05
CA SER A 111 1.01 -4.52 6.46
C SER A 111 -0.13 -5.53 6.67
N THR A 112 -0.08 -6.28 7.76
CA THR A 112 -1.08 -7.28 8.10
C THR A 112 -2.51 -6.73 8.20
N PHE A 113 -2.65 -5.40 8.27
CA PHE A 113 -3.95 -4.71 8.26
C PHE A 113 -4.62 -4.70 6.88
N TYR A 114 -3.86 -4.82 5.79
CA TYR A 114 -4.38 -4.73 4.41
C TYR A 114 -4.64 -6.08 3.76
N THR A 115 -4.22 -7.19 4.39
CA THR A 115 -4.51 -8.55 3.91
C THR A 115 -5.98 -8.96 4.07
N ILE A 116 -6.78 -8.16 4.79
CA ILE A 116 -8.19 -8.41 5.02
C ILE A 116 -9.01 -7.83 3.86
N GLY A 117 -9.19 -8.62 2.80
CA GLY A 117 -10.12 -8.31 1.70
C GLY A 117 -9.50 -7.92 0.37
N LYS A 118 -8.17 -7.83 0.24
CA LYS A 118 -7.51 -7.81 -1.05
C LYS A 118 -6.87 -9.17 -1.36
N ASN A 119 -7.08 -9.64 -2.58
CA ASN A 119 -6.09 -10.48 -3.21
C ASN A 119 -4.81 -9.62 -3.32
N VAL A 120 -3.95 -9.67 -2.31
CA VAL A 120 -2.59 -9.09 -2.34
C VAL A 120 -1.71 -9.94 -3.27
N VAL A 121 -2.30 -10.35 -4.41
CA VAL A 121 -1.61 -11.11 -5.46
C VAL A 121 -0.80 -10.16 -6.33
N ASP A 122 -1.17 -8.86 -6.29
CA ASP A 122 -0.53 -7.83 -7.10
C ASP A 122 0.31 -6.96 -6.16
N GLY A 123 1.54 -7.38 -5.86
CA GLY A 123 2.51 -6.59 -5.13
C GLY A 123 2.75 -5.22 -5.78
N PHE A 124 3.50 -4.36 -5.12
CA PHE A 124 3.89 -3.06 -5.66
C PHE A 124 4.84 -3.24 -6.86
N ASN A 125 4.54 -2.58 -7.98
CA ASN A 125 5.42 -2.52 -9.16
C ASN A 125 5.21 -1.22 -9.97
N GLU A 126 4.98 -0.09 -9.31
CA GLU A 126 4.88 1.20 -9.99
C GLU A 126 6.28 1.83 -10.17
N ASP A 127 6.43 2.58 -11.24
CA ASP A 127 7.66 3.34 -11.49
C ASP A 127 7.76 4.54 -10.54
N ILE A 128 8.75 4.49 -9.67
CA ILE A 128 9.10 5.52 -8.69
C ILE A 128 10.54 6.03 -8.89
N SER A 129 11.12 5.81 -10.06
CA SER A 129 12.48 6.23 -10.40
C SER A 129 12.71 7.75 -10.28
N ALA A 130 11.63 8.54 -10.38
CA ALA A 130 11.67 9.99 -10.24
C ALA A 130 11.62 10.51 -8.79
N TRP A 131 11.49 9.63 -7.80
CA TRP A 131 11.49 10.05 -6.40
C TRP A 131 12.84 10.63 -5.99
N ASP A 132 12.84 11.81 -5.37
CA ASP A 132 14.00 12.37 -4.71
C ASP A 132 14.16 11.77 -3.31
N VAL A 133 15.03 10.78 -3.21
CA VAL A 133 15.32 10.05 -1.96
C VAL A 133 16.60 10.53 -1.29
N SER A 134 17.18 11.62 -1.74
CA SER A 134 18.48 12.12 -1.27
C SER A 134 18.52 12.47 0.23
N ASN A 135 17.36 12.69 0.85
CA ASN A 135 17.27 12.92 2.30
C ASN A 135 16.93 11.67 3.12
N VAL A 136 16.71 10.51 2.47
CA VAL A 136 16.36 9.27 3.16
C VAL A 136 17.58 8.66 3.83
N SER A 137 17.43 8.29 5.10
CA SER A 137 18.47 7.62 5.88
C SER A 137 18.13 6.17 6.25
N GLU A 138 16.86 5.78 6.12
CA GLU A 138 16.34 4.47 6.50
C GLU A 138 15.51 3.88 5.35
N MET A 139 15.94 2.75 4.81
CA MET A 139 15.28 2.00 3.72
C MET A 139 15.18 0.50 4.02
N SER A 140 15.41 0.07 5.28
CA SER A 140 15.33 -1.35 5.58
C SER A 140 13.95 -1.91 5.26
N GLU A 141 13.93 -3.10 4.69
CA GLU A 141 12.72 -3.84 4.32
C GLU A 141 11.75 -3.10 3.36
N MET A 142 12.15 -1.98 2.73
CA MET A 142 11.26 -1.13 1.92
C MET A 142 10.50 -1.91 0.85
N PHE A 143 11.14 -2.87 0.19
CA PHE A 143 10.55 -3.75 -0.84
C PHE A 143 10.50 -5.21 -0.40
N SER A 144 10.57 -5.47 0.91
CA SER A 144 10.48 -6.83 1.43
C SER A 144 9.21 -7.51 0.96
N ASN A 145 9.33 -8.75 0.46
CA ASN A 145 8.23 -9.55 -0.07
C ASN A 145 7.45 -8.95 -1.27
N GLN A 146 7.99 -7.91 -1.93
CA GLN A 146 7.42 -7.38 -3.18
C GLN A 146 7.83 -8.26 -4.36
N THR A 147 7.19 -9.41 -4.49
CA THR A 147 7.59 -10.49 -5.42
C THR A 147 7.55 -10.12 -6.90
N ILE A 148 6.81 -9.07 -7.28
CA ILE A 148 6.69 -8.59 -8.67
C ILE A 148 7.44 -7.28 -8.94
N PHE A 149 8.03 -6.66 -7.90
CA PHE A 149 8.73 -5.39 -8.05
C PHE A 149 9.96 -5.54 -8.93
N ASN A 150 10.02 -4.77 -10.03
CA ASN A 150 11.14 -4.75 -10.97
C ASN A 150 11.26 -3.39 -11.68
N GLN A 151 11.10 -2.27 -10.95
CA GLN A 151 11.24 -0.95 -11.53
C GLN A 151 12.67 -0.42 -11.37
N PRO A 152 13.14 0.44 -12.30
CA PRO A 152 14.50 0.99 -12.24
C PRO A 152 14.67 1.93 -11.03
N LEU A 153 15.76 1.76 -10.30
CA LEU A 153 16.11 2.59 -9.14
C LEU A 153 17.54 3.15 -9.21
N ASP A 154 18.25 2.93 -10.33
CA ASP A 154 19.66 3.32 -10.47
C ASP A 154 19.88 4.85 -10.40
N SER A 155 18.82 5.64 -10.66
CA SER A 155 18.85 7.11 -10.57
C SER A 155 18.75 7.66 -9.13
N TRP A 156 18.45 6.81 -8.14
CA TRP A 156 18.30 7.26 -6.77
C TRP A 156 19.64 7.66 -6.15
N ASP A 157 19.70 8.84 -5.54
CA ASP A 157 20.81 9.23 -4.67
C ASP A 157 20.61 8.63 -3.27
N VAL A 158 21.30 7.54 -3.02
CA VAL A 158 21.25 6.79 -1.74
C VAL A 158 22.44 7.12 -0.82
N SER A 159 23.22 8.13 -1.14
CA SER A 159 24.45 8.48 -0.42
C SER A 159 24.23 8.85 1.07
N ASN A 160 23.00 9.16 1.48
CA ASN A 160 22.65 9.44 2.86
C ASN A 160 22.02 8.23 3.59
N VAL A 161 21.75 7.13 2.88
CA VAL A 161 21.11 5.94 3.47
C VAL A 161 22.09 5.20 4.36
N ARG A 162 21.69 4.93 5.58
CA ARG A 162 22.49 4.24 6.61
C ARG A 162 22.05 2.82 6.88
N ASN A 163 20.81 2.49 6.52
CA ASN A 163 20.26 1.16 6.74
C ASN A 163 19.44 0.72 5.51
N MET A 164 19.88 -0.34 4.85
CA MET A 164 19.20 -1.03 3.75
C MET A 164 18.98 -2.52 4.06
N THR A 165 19.00 -2.89 5.35
CA THR A 165 18.87 -4.28 5.77
C THR A 165 17.59 -4.89 5.20
N TYR A 166 17.71 -6.03 4.52
CA TYR A 166 16.58 -6.75 3.90
C TYR A 166 15.73 -5.94 2.90
N MET A 167 16.23 -4.83 2.34
CA MET A 167 15.48 -3.94 1.44
C MET A 167 14.76 -4.69 0.32
N PHE A 168 15.39 -5.71 -0.28
CA PHE A 168 14.84 -6.53 -1.36
C PHE A 168 14.61 -7.99 -0.95
N SER A 169 14.53 -8.29 0.34
CA SER A 169 14.29 -9.66 0.80
C SER A 169 12.97 -10.20 0.25
N GLY A 170 13.00 -11.31 -0.49
CA GLY A 170 11.80 -11.86 -1.12
C GLY A 170 11.28 -11.12 -2.36
N ALA A 171 11.94 -10.06 -2.83
CA ALA A 171 11.61 -9.36 -4.08
C ALA A 171 12.13 -10.15 -5.29
N THR A 172 11.52 -11.30 -5.57
CA THR A 172 12.05 -12.33 -6.48
C THR A 172 12.08 -11.93 -7.95
N ALA A 173 11.33 -10.92 -8.37
CA ALA A 173 11.37 -10.39 -9.74
C ALA A 173 12.41 -9.29 -9.93
N PHE A 174 13.00 -8.75 -8.85
CA PHE A 174 13.90 -7.60 -8.96
C PHE A 174 15.22 -8.00 -9.63
N ASP A 175 15.47 -7.44 -10.81
CA ASP A 175 16.65 -7.66 -11.65
C ASP A 175 17.09 -6.35 -12.35
N GLN A 176 17.09 -5.23 -11.60
CA GLN A 176 17.50 -3.93 -12.12
C GLN A 176 18.93 -3.60 -11.67
N PRO A 177 19.72 -2.91 -12.52
CA PRO A 177 21.04 -2.45 -12.13
C PRO A 177 20.95 -1.40 -11.00
N LEU A 178 21.94 -1.43 -10.10
CA LEU A 178 22.12 -0.44 -9.02
C LEU A 178 23.57 0.07 -9.02
N ASN A 179 24.17 0.18 -10.20
CA ASN A 179 25.60 0.47 -10.33
C ASN A 179 25.97 1.89 -9.94
N SER A 180 24.99 2.83 -9.97
CA SER A 180 25.18 4.23 -9.60
C SER A 180 25.07 4.48 -8.09
N TRP A 181 24.64 3.49 -7.31
CA TRP A 181 24.45 3.67 -5.88
C TRP A 181 25.78 3.79 -5.13
N ASP A 182 25.95 4.89 -4.41
CA ASP A 182 27.04 5.06 -3.43
C ASP A 182 26.61 4.51 -2.08
N VAL A 183 27.11 3.35 -1.72
CA VAL A 183 26.82 2.64 -0.46
C VAL A 183 28.03 2.63 0.47
N SER A 184 28.89 3.63 0.38
CA SER A 184 30.13 3.73 1.16
C SER A 184 29.95 4.21 2.61
N ASN A 185 28.73 4.52 3.03
CA ASN A 185 28.41 5.00 4.38
C ASN A 185 28.34 3.90 5.43
#